data_f2633497e36a53a16fa0c01301bf3967
#
_entry.id   f2633497e36a53a16fa0c01301bf3967
#
_cell.length_a   1.000
_cell.length_b   1.000
_cell.length_c   1.000
_cell.angle_alpha   90.00
_cell.angle_beta   90.00
_cell.angle_gamma   90.00
#
_symmetry.space_group_name_H-M   'P 1'
#
loop_
_entity.id
_entity.type
_entity.pdbx_description
1 polymer ?
#
loop_
_entity_poly.entity_id
_entity_poly.type
_entity_poly.pdbx_seq_one_letter_code
_entity_poly.pdbx_strand_id
1 'polypeptide(L)'
;MCIRDKLYSIAVGVLFAYGWPFVIMAVNKLISFISVDTTNPVNLTLYGILDSFFSTLNLGTLIRFPFWYNMNGGSWVGMTGTVATGDVAVWSAQILSGAIKGQAGRFITPYYILNIFAIPGMIWGMYSLETNPLHKPRMRMICIIATITSFISGTLLPIELMLFFLAPLLYMAHLACTGFLFGLLQGLHLYLGFNSSDTSSMTALVGTLPELITYVTNKDFQMTIVYLLIIGACILLVYFFMTRFYFTNLAVDLFRTGDQERLVTGVLKGLGGIENIKVLESNCFVLSASIYDANKLDTSRLKRLGASKIVETVTGFDIYFGATSTMIRKGIEKERRNVK
;
A
#
# COMPACT_ATOMS: atom_id res chain seq x y z
N MET A 1 -12.29 -35.78 -13.52
CA MET A 1 -10.99 -35.15 -13.27
C MET A 1 -9.99 -35.70 -14.28
N CYS A 2 -9.47 -34.86 -15.16
CA CYS A 2 -8.63 -35.29 -16.29
C CYS A 2 -7.24 -35.76 -15.78
N ILE A 3 -6.64 -36.75 -16.45
CA ILE A 3 -5.28 -37.25 -16.11
C ILE A 3 -4.28 -36.09 -16.10
N ARG A 4 -4.42 -35.14 -17.02
CA ARG A 4 -3.62 -33.93 -17.11
C ARG A 4 -3.68 -33.10 -15.80
N ASP A 5 -4.87 -32.94 -15.20
CA ASP A 5 -5.05 -32.13 -13.98
C ASP A 5 -4.36 -32.83 -12.78
N LYS A 6 -4.37 -34.13 -12.72
CA LYS A 6 -3.64 -34.90 -11.70
C LYS A 6 -2.13 -34.76 -11.85
N LEU A 7 -1.61 -34.80 -13.07
CA LEU A 7 -0.18 -34.61 -13.34
C LEU A 7 0.27 -33.18 -12.95
N TYR A 8 -0.52 -32.14 -13.27
CA TYR A 8 -0.24 -30.78 -12.84
C TYR A 8 -0.26 -30.65 -11.32
N SER A 9 -1.24 -31.23 -10.64
CA SER A 9 -1.32 -31.20 -9.18
C SER A 9 -0.11 -31.88 -8.51
N ILE A 10 0.33 -32.99 -9.05
CA ILE A 10 1.53 -33.71 -8.56
C ILE A 10 2.78 -32.87 -8.81
N ALA A 11 2.94 -32.32 -10.02
CA ALA A 11 4.10 -31.47 -10.35
C ALA A 11 4.18 -30.20 -9.46
N VAL A 12 3.03 -29.54 -9.22
CA VAL A 12 2.95 -28.39 -8.31
C VAL A 12 3.25 -28.84 -6.88
N GLY A 13 2.70 -29.96 -6.42
CA GLY A 13 2.97 -30.49 -5.08
C GLY A 13 4.45 -30.79 -4.86
N VAL A 14 5.12 -31.42 -5.83
CA VAL A 14 6.57 -31.70 -5.79
C VAL A 14 7.37 -30.37 -5.77
N LEU A 15 7.01 -29.40 -6.62
CA LEU A 15 7.67 -28.10 -6.65
C LEU A 15 7.58 -27.41 -5.29
N PHE A 16 6.41 -27.41 -4.65
CA PHE A 16 6.24 -26.85 -3.33
C PHE A 16 6.99 -27.66 -2.24
N ALA A 17 6.92 -28.96 -2.27
CA ALA A 17 7.59 -29.81 -1.27
C ALA A 17 9.11 -29.59 -1.24
N TYR A 18 9.73 -29.43 -2.40
CA TYR A 18 11.18 -29.20 -2.50
C TYR A 18 11.56 -27.71 -2.53
N GLY A 19 10.74 -26.83 -3.07
CA GLY A 19 11.03 -25.39 -3.17
C GLY A 19 10.77 -24.64 -1.87
N TRP A 20 9.73 -24.97 -1.12
CA TRP A 20 9.35 -24.27 0.10
C TRP A 20 10.43 -24.26 1.19
N PRO A 21 11.16 -25.35 1.47
CA PRO A 21 12.26 -25.33 2.43
C PRO A 21 13.36 -24.29 2.10
N PHE A 22 13.65 -24.06 0.81
CA PHE A 22 14.61 -23.01 0.40
C PHE A 22 14.08 -21.61 0.69
N VAL A 23 12.79 -21.37 0.49
CA VAL A 23 12.13 -20.10 0.83
C VAL A 23 12.24 -19.87 2.34
N ILE A 24 11.89 -20.85 3.16
CA ILE A 24 11.99 -20.75 4.63
C ILE A 24 13.43 -20.54 5.08
N MET A 25 14.38 -21.22 4.48
CA MET A 25 15.81 -21.05 4.82
C MET A 25 16.29 -19.61 4.48
N ALA A 26 15.91 -19.07 3.34
CA ALA A 26 16.23 -17.69 2.96
C ALA A 26 15.57 -16.67 3.92
N VAL A 27 14.29 -16.86 4.25
CA VAL A 27 13.56 -16.02 5.22
C VAL A 27 14.21 -16.09 6.59
N ASN A 28 14.56 -17.29 7.08
CA ASN A 28 15.24 -17.45 8.37
C ASN A 28 16.61 -16.76 8.41
N LYS A 29 17.35 -16.74 7.30
CA LYS A 29 18.61 -16.02 7.20
C LYS A 29 18.42 -14.51 7.31
N LEU A 30 17.36 -13.96 6.68
CA LEU A 30 17.00 -12.55 6.81
C LEU A 30 16.55 -12.22 8.23
N ILE A 31 15.71 -13.06 8.84
CA ILE A 31 15.28 -12.92 10.23
C ILE A 31 16.47 -12.92 11.17
N SER A 32 17.41 -13.87 11.01
CA SER A 32 18.61 -13.92 11.86
C SER A 32 19.48 -12.67 11.73
N PHE A 33 19.59 -12.10 10.52
CA PHE A 33 20.33 -10.86 10.31
C PHE A 33 19.68 -9.68 11.06
N ILE A 34 18.36 -9.53 10.97
CA ILE A 34 17.62 -8.46 11.66
C ILE A 34 17.68 -8.65 13.18
N SER A 35 17.62 -9.90 13.65
CA SER A 35 17.59 -10.26 15.07
C SER A 35 18.90 -10.00 15.81
N VAL A 36 20.02 -9.78 15.09
CA VAL A 36 21.32 -9.44 15.71
C VAL A 36 21.19 -8.19 16.58
N ASP A 37 20.48 -7.19 16.10
CA ASP A 37 20.19 -5.97 16.85
C ASP A 37 18.87 -5.33 16.38
N THR A 38 17.81 -5.59 17.11
CA THR A 38 16.47 -5.02 16.85
C THR A 38 16.33 -3.59 17.33
N THR A 39 17.35 -3.02 17.99
CA THR A 39 17.37 -1.62 18.40
C THR A 39 17.96 -0.71 17.31
N ASN A 40 18.65 -1.30 16.34
CA ASN A 40 19.23 -0.57 15.23
C ASN A 40 18.12 -0.12 14.23
N PRO A 41 17.98 1.20 13.94
CA PRO A 41 17.01 1.71 12.99
C PRO A 41 17.14 1.09 11.58
N VAL A 42 18.35 0.74 11.14
CA VAL A 42 18.58 0.14 9.83
C VAL A 42 17.98 -1.27 9.76
N ASN A 43 18.14 -2.07 10.81
CA ASN A 43 17.56 -3.41 10.87
C ASN A 43 16.02 -3.35 10.89
N LEU A 44 15.45 -2.36 11.59
CA LEU A 44 14.00 -2.15 11.57
C LEU A 44 13.51 -1.62 10.21
N THR A 45 14.29 -0.80 9.51
CA THR A 45 13.98 -0.41 8.12
C THR A 45 13.87 -1.64 7.23
N LEU A 46 14.82 -2.56 7.32
CA LEU A 46 14.80 -3.81 6.57
C LEU A 46 13.61 -4.69 6.97
N TYR A 47 13.33 -4.79 8.29
CA TYR A 47 12.14 -5.48 8.78
C TYR A 47 10.86 -4.93 8.15
N GLY A 48 10.67 -3.61 8.16
CA GLY A 48 9.47 -2.97 7.62
C GLY A 48 9.28 -3.22 6.12
N ILE A 49 10.37 -3.20 5.33
CA ILE A 49 10.32 -3.54 3.90
C ILE A 49 9.90 -4.99 3.70
N LEU A 50 10.52 -5.93 4.42
CA LEU A 50 10.23 -7.35 4.31
C LEU A 50 8.82 -7.66 4.79
N ASP A 51 8.40 -7.12 5.93
CA ASP A 51 7.07 -7.35 6.45
C ASP A 51 5.98 -6.85 5.50
N SER A 52 6.10 -5.64 4.96
CA SER A 52 5.15 -5.11 3.97
C SER A 52 5.14 -5.96 2.69
N PHE A 53 6.30 -6.35 2.17
CA PHE A 53 6.39 -7.20 0.99
C PHE A 53 5.73 -8.56 1.18
N PHE A 54 6.06 -9.26 2.27
CA PHE A 54 5.47 -10.56 2.56
C PHE A 54 3.98 -10.47 2.93
N SER A 55 3.57 -9.37 3.57
CA SER A 55 2.16 -9.11 3.89
C SER A 55 1.30 -8.93 2.64
N THR A 56 1.82 -8.26 1.61
CA THR A 56 1.16 -8.13 0.30
C THR A 56 0.90 -9.49 -0.35
N LEU A 57 1.79 -10.46 -0.14
CA LEU A 57 1.61 -11.84 -0.60
C LEU A 57 0.80 -12.71 0.37
N ASN A 58 0.23 -12.12 1.42
CA ASN A 58 -0.44 -12.81 2.54
C ASN A 58 0.48 -13.78 3.31
N LEU A 59 1.79 -13.55 3.27
CA LEU A 59 2.82 -14.32 3.95
C LEU A 59 3.45 -13.55 5.12
N GLY A 60 2.88 -12.42 5.52
CA GLY A 60 3.40 -11.55 6.57
C GLY A 60 3.66 -12.25 7.90
N THR A 61 2.90 -13.28 8.22
CA THR A 61 3.08 -14.09 9.43
C THR A 61 4.46 -14.74 9.51
N LEU A 62 5.09 -15.07 8.37
CA LEU A 62 6.44 -15.63 8.34
C LEU A 62 7.48 -14.65 8.93
N ILE A 63 7.29 -13.36 8.70
CA ILE A 63 8.18 -12.30 9.20
C ILE A 63 7.76 -11.85 10.60
N ARG A 64 6.45 -11.72 10.85
CA ARG A 64 5.91 -11.19 12.12
C ARG A 64 6.09 -12.15 13.28
N PHE A 65 5.78 -13.42 13.09
CA PHE A 65 5.75 -14.41 14.17
C PHE A 65 7.07 -14.46 14.99
N PRO A 66 8.28 -14.51 14.35
CA PRO A 66 9.53 -14.53 15.08
C PRO A 66 9.78 -13.31 15.98
N PHE A 67 9.30 -12.12 15.57
CA PHE A 67 9.53 -10.88 16.31
C PHE A 67 8.39 -10.55 17.27
N TRP A 68 7.14 -10.80 16.87
CA TRP A 68 5.98 -10.45 17.71
C TRP A 68 5.78 -11.41 18.87
N TYR A 69 6.03 -12.71 18.66
CA TYR A 69 5.63 -13.77 19.59
C TYR A 69 6.79 -14.66 20.05
N ASN A 70 8.00 -14.46 19.54
CA ASN A 70 9.16 -15.29 19.88
C ASN A 70 10.34 -14.42 20.32
N MET A 71 11.42 -15.06 20.80
CA MET A 71 12.59 -14.43 21.43
C MET A 71 13.29 -13.36 20.56
N ASN A 72 13.15 -13.41 19.24
CA ASN A 72 13.73 -12.40 18.35
C ASN A 72 13.15 -10.98 18.56
N GLY A 73 11.94 -10.89 19.12
CA GLY A 73 11.31 -9.62 19.51
C GLY A 73 11.73 -9.09 20.86
N GLY A 74 12.57 -9.84 21.57
CA GLY A 74 13.03 -9.50 22.92
C GLY A 74 12.42 -10.37 24.01
N SER A 75 12.95 -10.23 25.22
CA SER A 75 12.43 -10.86 26.43
C SER A 75 12.49 -9.90 27.60
N TRP A 76 11.55 -10.04 28.52
CA TRP A 76 11.48 -9.25 29.75
C TRP A 76 11.09 -10.12 30.94
N VAL A 77 11.75 -9.90 32.06
CA VAL A 77 11.48 -10.62 33.31
C VAL A 77 10.75 -9.69 34.25
N GLY A 78 9.51 -10.04 34.59
CA GLY A 78 8.68 -9.29 35.51
C GLY A 78 9.15 -9.43 36.97
N MET A 79 8.65 -8.56 37.86
CA MET A 79 8.97 -8.59 39.30
C MET A 79 8.57 -9.93 39.96
N THR A 80 7.64 -10.65 39.38
CA THR A 80 7.18 -11.98 39.86
C THR A 80 7.99 -13.14 39.32
N GLY A 81 9.08 -12.85 38.56
CA GLY A 81 9.91 -13.88 37.92
C GLY A 81 9.30 -14.48 36.65
N THR A 82 8.13 -14.02 36.21
CA THR A 82 7.54 -14.44 34.94
C THR A 82 8.31 -13.86 33.77
N VAL A 83 8.62 -14.70 32.78
CA VAL A 83 9.34 -14.29 31.58
C VAL A 83 8.35 -14.09 30.45
N ALA A 84 8.26 -12.86 29.95
CA ALA A 84 7.53 -12.55 28.72
C ALA A 84 8.51 -12.58 27.52
N THR A 85 8.10 -13.19 26.42
CA THR A 85 8.92 -13.32 25.20
C THR A 85 8.17 -12.83 23.97
N GLY A 86 8.86 -12.12 23.07
CA GLY A 86 8.27 -11.47 21.91
C GLY A 86 7.74 -10.08 22.21
N ASP A 87 7.78 -9.21 21.20
CA ASP A 87 7.47 -7.78 21.34
C ASP A 87 6.06 -7.54 21.96
N VAL A 88 5.07 -8.32 21.54
CA VAL A 88 3.67 -8.20 22.00
C VAL A 88 3.54 -8.56 23.48
N ALA A 89 4.10 -9.70 23.88
CA ALA A 89 3.99 -10.17 25.27
C ALA A 89 4.82 -9.29 26.22
N VAL A 90 5.99 -8.85 25.78
CA VAL A 90 6.85 -7.93 26.54
C VAL A 90 6.15 -6.59 26.75
N TRP A 91 5.55 -6.01 25.70
CA TRP A 91 4.78 -4.78 25.78
C TRP A 91 3.63 -4.90 26.79
N SER A 92 2.83 -5.96 26.66
CA SER A 92 1.70 -6.22 27.56
C SER A 92 2.14 -6.34 29.03
N ALA A 93 3.21 -7.11 29.27
CA ALA A 93 3.73 -7.31 30.61
C ALA A 93 4.29 -6.02 31.21
N GLN A 94 4.92 -5.17 30.41
CA GLN A 94 5.43 -3.86 30.85
C GLN A 94 4.29 -2.90 31.22
N ILE A 95 3.23 -2.82 30.42
CA ILE A 95 2.06 -1.98 30.74
C ILE A 95 1.40 -2.45 32.05
N LEU A 96 1.14 -3.74 32.19
CA LEU A 96 0.47 -4.30 33.37
C LEU A 96 1.29 -4.13 34.66
N SER A 97 2.62 -4.10 34.55
CA SER A 97 3.50 -3.89 35.70
C SER A 97 3.75 -2.42 36.05
N GLY A 98 3.23 -1.48 35.24
CA GLY A 98 3.54 -0.04 35.37
C GLY A 98 4.97 0.33 34.97
N ALA A 99 5.74 -0.61 34.42
CA ALA A 99 7.12 -0.40 33.97
C ALA A 99 7.17 0.13 32.52
N ILE A 100 6.57 1.27 32.26
CA ILE A 100 6.28 1.84 30.93
C ILE A 100 7.54 2.38 30.22
N LYS A 101 8.72 1.97 30.53
CA LYS A 101 9.90 2.46 29.81
C LYS A 101 10.28 1.49 28.67
N GLY A 102 9.48 1.60 27.62
CA GLY A 102 9.39 0.90 26.41
C GLY A 102 10.66 0.59 25.64
N GLN A 103 10.95 -0.69 25.59
CA GLN A 103 11.78 -1.26 24.52
C GLN A 103 10.95 -2.14 23.58
N ALA A 104 9.70 -2.39 23.91
CA ALA A 104 8.74 -3.16 23.14
C ALA A 104 7.73 -2.23 22.41
N GLY A 105 6.92 -2.80 21.49
CA GLY A 105 5.97 -2.06 20.66
C GLY A 105 6.56 -1.55 19.34
N ARG A 106 7.86 -1.69 19.13
CA ARG A 106 8.59 -1.16 17.96
C ARG A 106 8.13 -1.74 16.63
N PHE A 107 7.68 -2.98 16.62
CA PHE A 107 7.20 -3.67 15.43
C PHE A 107 5.74 -3.34 15.10
N ILE A 108 5.02 -2.68 16.00
CA ILE A 108 3.59 -2.39 15.88
C ILE A 108 3.34 -0.91 15.63
N THR A 109 4.13 -0.04 16.25
CA THR A 109 3.97 1.42 16.17
C THR A 109 3.78 1.96 14.75
N PRO A 110 4.55 1.54 13.72
CA PRO A 110 4.42 2.11 12.38
C PRO A 110 3.07 1.86 11.73
N TYR A 111 2.36 0.80 12.11
CA TYR A 111 1.04 0.50 11.55
C TYR A 111 -0.01 1.54 11.90
N TYR A 112 0.08 2.22 13.05
CA TYR A 112 -0.81 3.34 13.37
C TYR A 112 -0.70 4.45 12.32
N ILE A 113 0.53 4.76 11.89
CA ILE A 113 0.75 5.79 10.87
C ILE A 113 0.34 5.28 9.48
N LEU A 114 0.66 4.03 9.15
CA LEU A 114 0.32 3.45 7.85
C LEU A 114 -1.19 3.39 7.64
N ASN A 115 -1.92 2.86 8.61
CA ASN A 115 -3.37 2.65 8.50
C ASN A 115 -4.17 3.95 8.59
N ILE A 116 -3.76 4.88 9.47
CA ILE A 116 -4.54 6.09 9.76
C ILE A 116 -4.15 7.24 8.81
N PHE A 117 -2.92 7.29 8.31
CA PHE A 117 -2.44 8.44 7.52
C PHE A 117 -1.95 8.07 6.13
N ALA A 118 -1.07 7.07 5.99
CA ALA A 118 -0.44 6.75 4.71
C ALA A 118 -1.46 6.26 3.68
N ILE A 119 -2.28 5.28 4.02
CA ILE A 119 -3.29 4.73 3.12
C ILE A 119 -4.36 5.76 2.75
N PRO A 120 -4.97 6.49 3.70
CA PRO A 120 -5.85 7.60 3.34
C PRO A 120 -5.19 8.64 2.45
N GLY A 121 -3.94 9.04 2.73
CA GLY A 121 -3.19 9.96 1.87
C GLY A 121 -3.10 9.47 0.43
N MET A 122 -2.80 8.18 0.24
CA MET A 122 -2.75 7.53 -1.07
C MET A 122 -4.12 7.52 -1.76
N ILE A 123 -5.17 7.09 -1.06
CA ILE A 123 -6.55 7.01 -1.58
C ILE A 123 -7.03 8.38 -2.04
N TRP A 124 -6.85 9.40 -1.22
CA TRP A 124 -7.28 10.77 -1.56
C TRP A 124 -6.38 11.40 -2.64
N GLY A 125 -5.10 10.98 -2.73
CA GLY A 125 -4.22 11.29 -3.86
C GLY A 125 -4.79 10.76 -5.18
N MET A 126 -5.25 9.51 -5.23
CA MET A 126 -5.93 8.94 -6.40
C MET A 126 -7.25 9.66 -6.71
N TYR A 127 -8.07 9.94 -5.69
CA TYR A 127 -9.32 10.68 -5.87
C TYR A 127 -9.11 12.05 -6.50
N SER A 128 -8.04 12.75 -6.12
CA SER A 128 -7.73 14.09 -6.65
C SER A 128 -7.46 14.11 -8.15
N LEU A 129 -7.21 12.95 -8.76
CA LEU A 129 -6.97 12.79 -10.20
C LEU A 129 -8.23 12.48 -10.99
N GLU A 130 -9.36 12.21 -10.30
CA GLU A 130 -10.66 12.01 -10.96
C GLU A 130 -11.16 13.36 -11.50
N THR A 131 -11.23 13.47 -12.79
CA THR A 131 -11.69 14.70 -13.48
C THR A 131 -13.09 14.57 -14.05
N ASN A 132 -13.59 13.34 -14.23
CA ASN A 132 -14.93 13.13 -14.78
C ASN A 132 -16.02 13.41 -13.72
N PRO A 133 -16.88 14.44 -13.94
CA PRO A 133 -17.92 14.81 -12.98
C PRO A 133 -18.92 13.68 -12.70
N LEU A 134 -19.17 12.80 -13.69
CA LEU A 134 -20.11 11.69 -13.56
C LEU A 134 -19.56 10.55 -12.67
N HIS A 135 -18.26 10.34 -12.71
CA HIS A 135 -17.59 9.30 -11.91
C HIS A 135 -17.22 9.79 -10.50
N LYS A 136 -17.06 11.09 -10.33
CA LYS A 136 -16.58 11.71 -9.10
C LYS A 136 -17.37 11.35 -7.83
N PRO A 137 -18.73 11.33 -7.83
CA PRO A 137 -19.50 10.95 -6.65
C PRO A 137 -19.28 9.49 -6.25
N ARG A 138 -19.25 8.57 -7.24
CA ARG A 138 -19.00 7.15 -7.02
C ARG A 138 -17.59 6.91 -6.49
N MET A 139 -16.60 7.55 -7.09
CA MET A 139 -15.20 7.46 -6.65
C MET A 139 -15.03 7.99 -5.22
N ARG A 140 -15.66 9.12 -4.90
CA ARG A 140 -15.67 9.68 -3.54
C ARG A 140 -16.22 8.68 -2.52
N MET A 141 -17.33 8.01 -2.82
CA MET A 141 -17.92 7.01 -1.94
C MET A 141 -16.97 5.84 -1.70
N ILE A 142 -16.33 5.34 -2.76
CA ILE A 142 -15.32 4.27 -2.66
C ILE A 142 -14.15 4.72 -1.77
N CYS A 143 -13.66 5.94 -1.95
CA CYS A 143 -12.55 6.49 -1.14
C CYS A 143 -12.94 6.64 0.34
N ILE A 144 -14.16 7.06 0.64
CA ILE A 144 -14.65 7.15 2.01
C ILE A 144 -14.70 5.76 2.65
N ILE A 145 -15.30 4.77 1.96
CA ILE A 145 -15.40 3.40 2.46
C ILE A 145 -14.00 2.81 2.68
N ALA A 146 -13.09 2.98 1.72
CA ALA A 146 -11.71 2.48 1.84
C ALA A 146 -10.95 3.14 3.01
N THR A 147 -11.13 4.45 3.23
CA THR A 147 -10.55 5.17 4.36
C THR A 147 -11.09 4.65 5.69
N ILE A 148 -12.41 4.49 5.82
CA ILE A 148 -13.03 3.94 7.03
C ILE A 148 -12.56 2.51 7.29
N THR A 149 -12.47 1.70 6.23
CA THR A 149 -11.95 0.32 6.34
C THR A 149 -10.52 0.31 6.84
N SER A 150 -9.64 1.16 6.31
CA SER A 150 -8.26 1.29 6.78
C SER A 150 -8.18 1.66 8.26
N PHE A 151 -9.03 2.59 8.72
CA PHE A 151 -9.06 3.04 10.10
C PHE A 151 -9.51 1.95 11.08
N ILE A 152 -10.50 1.12 10.68
CA ILE A 152 -11.13 0.15 11.56
C ILE A 152 -10.44 -1.21 11.49
N SER A 153 -10.15 -1.71 10.28
CA SER A 153 -9.64 -3.07 10.10
C SER A 153 -8.12 -3.17 10.23
N GLY A 154 -7.39 -2.06 10.06
CA GLY A 154 -5.94 -2.07 10.08
C GLY A 154 -5.29 -2.94 8.99
N THR A 155 -6.02 -3.24 7.90
CA THR A 155 -5.49 -4.04 6.81
C THR A 155 -5.06 -3.19 5.63
N LEU A 156 -3.81 -3.38 5.21
CA LEU A 156 -3.23 -2.72 4.05
C LEU A 156 -3.38 -3.56 2.76
N LEU A 157 -3.65 -4.87 2.92
CA LEU A 157 -3.60 -5.87 1.86
C LEU A 157 -4.35 -5.50 0.57
N PRO A 158 -5.61 -5.01 0.59
CA PRO A 158 -6.32 -4.72 -0.67
C PRO A 158 -5.63 -3.65 -1.50
N ILE A 159 -5.07 -2.64 -0.83
CA ILE A 159 -4.41 -1.50 -1.50
C ILE A 159 -3.02 -1.89 -1.95
N GLU A 160 -2.24 -2.57 -1.11
CA GLU A 160 -0.92 -3.08 -1.46
C GLU A 160 -0.98 -4.02 -2.66
N LEU A 161 -1.95 -4.95 -2.68
CA LEU A 161 -2.15 -5.88 -3.79
C LEU A 161 -2.53 -5.14 -5.08
N MET A 162 -3.41 -4.13 -4.98
CA MET A 162 -3.76 -3.28 -6.10
C MET A 162 -2.51 -2.55 -6.65
N LEU A 163 -1.69 -1.97 -5.78
CA LEU A 163 -0.46 -1.29 -6.18
C LEU A 163 0.55 -2.23 -6.82
N PHE A 164 0.73 -3.42 -6.23
CA PHE A 164 1.65 -4.43 -6.73
C PHE A 164 1.40 -4.77 -8.20
N PHE A 165 0.13 -4.95 -8.58
CA PHE A 165 -0.24 -5.29 -9.96
C PHE A 165 -0.42 -4.09 -10.89
N LEU A 166 -0.98 -2.97 -10.40
CA LEU A 166 -1.38 -1.86 -11.27
C LEU A 166 -0.38 -0.70 -11.27
N ALA A 167 0.42 -0.56 -10.23
CA ALA A 167 1.36 0.55 -10.07
C ALA A 167 2.65 0.11 -9.36
N PRO A 168 3.44 -0.83 -9.93
CA PRO A 168 4.55 -1.47 -9.24
C PRO A 168 5.65 -0.51 -8.79
N LEU A 169 5.93 0.57 -9.53
CA LEU A 169 6.87 1.61 -9.07
C LEU A 169 6.35 2.36 -7.84
N LEU A 170 5.05 2.64 -7.79
CA LEU A 170 4.44 3.25 -6.61
C LEU A 170 4.45 2.28 -5.43
N TYR A 171 4.27 0.98 -5.71
CA TYR A 171 4.43 -0.07 -4.71
C TYR A 171 5.85 -0.13 -4.14
N MET A 172 6.88 -0.06 -4.98
CA MET A 172 8.28 -0.02 -4.52
C MET A 172 8.55 1.22 -3.65
N ALA A 173 8.01 2.38 -4.03
CA ALA A 173 8.09 3.59 -3.22
C ALA A 173 7.36 3.41 -1.88
N HIS A 174 6.19 2.75 -1.86
CA HIS A 174 5.47 2.41 -0.64
C HIS A 174 6.30 1.51 0.28
N LEU A 175 6.93 0.46 -0.24
CA LEU A 175 7.83 -0.41 0.55
C LEU A 175 8.99 0.38 1.17
N ALA A 176 9.62 1.26 0.39
CA ALA A 176 10.72 2.10 0.88
C ALA A 176 10.24 3.07 1.98
N CYS A 177 9.09 3.71 1.79
CA CYS A 177 8.49 4.60 2.80
C CYS A 177 8.10 3.84 4.06
N THR A 178 7.54 2.63 3.93
CA THR A 178 7.20 1.78 5.07
C THR A 178 8.45 1.42 5.86
N GLY A 179 9.50 0.92 5.20
CA GLY A 179 10.77 0.62 5.87
C GLY A 179 11.38 1.85 6.54
N PHE A 180 11.43 2.98 5.83
CA PHE A 180 11.91 4.24 6.41
C PHE A 180 11.12 4.64 7.68
N LEU A 181 9.80 4.46 7.67
CA LEU A 181 8.96 4.76 8.82
C LEU A 181 9.29 3.87 10.04
N PHE A 182 9.54 2.57 9.84
CA PHE A 182 10.01 1.67 10.89
C PHE A 182 11.34 2.14 11.49
N GLY A 183 12.31 2.48 10.65
CA GLY A 183 13.60 2.99 11.08
C GLY A 183 13.51 4.36 11.78
N LEU A 184 12.69 5.26 11.25
CA LEU A 184 12.47 6.60 11.82
C LEU A 184 11.88 6.53 13.23
N LEU A 185 10.81 5.75 13.42
CA LEU A 185 10.16 5.64 14.73
C LEU A 185 11.07 4.97 15.76
N GLN A 186 11.87 3.99 15.33
CA GLN A 186 12.92 3.39 16.16
C GLN A 186 13.96 4.42 16.56
N GLY A 187 14.45 5.22 15.61
CA GLY A 187 15.45 6.27 15.89
C GLY A 187 14.94 7.37 16.83
N LEU A 188 13.63 7.64 16.80
CA LEU A 188 12.97 8.58 17.70
C LEU A 188 12.54 7.95 19.03
N HIS A 189 12.72 6.66 19.23
CA HIS A 189 12.27 5.90 20.40
C HIS A 189 10.77 6.05 20.69
N LEU A 190 9.96 6.08 19.62
CA LEU A 190 8.50 6.16 19.72
C LEU A 190 7.89 4.77 19.64
N TYR A 191 7.35 4.29 20.75
CA TYR A 191 6.78 2.95 20.84
C TYR A 191 5.33 2.98 21.31
N LEU A 192 4.49 2.20 20.61
CA LEU A 192 3.09 1.98 20.95
C LEU A 192 2.70 0.58 20.45
N GLY A 193 2.54 -0.34 21.37
CA GLY A 193 2.12 -1.71 21.07
C GLY A 193 0.62 -1.89 21.06
N PHE A 194 0.16 -3.12 21.27
CA PHE A 194 -1.25 -3.41 21.51
C PHE A 194 -1.67 -2.96 22.91
N ASN A 195 -2.86 -2.37 23.04
CA ASN A 195 -3.41 -2.07 24.34
C ASN A 195 -3.98 -3.36 24.97
N SER A 196 -3.22 -3.95 25.86
CA SER A 196 -3.69 -5.06 26.69
C SER A 196 -4.26 -4.47 27.99
N SER A 197 -5.49 -3.95 27.92
CA SER A 197 -6.23 -3.67 29.15
C SER A 197 -6.73 -4.96 29.73
N ASP A 198 -6.39 -5.17 30.96
CA ASP A 198 -7.07 -5.98 31.98
C ASP A 198 -7.78 -7.23 31.53
N THR A 199 -7.42 -8.18 31.08
CA THR A 199 -8.07 -9.50 31.14
C THR A 199 -8.28 -10.25 29.86
N SER A 200 -8.29 -9.77 28.67
CA SER A 200 -8.67 -10.81 27.71
C SER A 200 -8.58 -10.55 26.23
N SER A 201 -8.43 -9.41 25.79
CA SER A 201 -8.46 -9.23 24.33
C SER A 201 -7.29 -8.40 23.85
N MET A 202 -6.19 -9.09 23.54
CA MET A 202 -5.36 -8.57 22.50
C MET A 202 -6.26 -8.32 21.29
N THR A 203 -6.47 -7.05 20.94
CA THR A 203 -7.16 -6.74 19.71
C THR A 203 -6.30 -7.31 18.58
N ALA A 204 -6.85 -8.21 17.79
CA ALA A 204 -6.16 -8.79 16.64
C ALA A 204 -5.88 -7.74 15.54
N LEU A 205 -6.26 -6.50 15.74
CA LEU A 205 -6.27 -5.42 14.77
C LEU A 205 -5.06 -4.50 14.98
N VAL A 206 -4.09 -4.61 14.11
CA VAL A 206 -2.81 -3.91 14.22
C VAL A 206 -2.95 -2.43 13.82
N GLY A 207 -2.59 -1.52 14.74
CA GLY A 207 -2.45 -0.10 14.45
C GLY A 207 -3.72 0.57 13.94
N THR A 208 -4.86 0.28 14.56
CA THR A 208 -6.15 0.85 14.18
C THR A 208 -6.47 2.14 14.95
N LEU A 209 -7.38 2.95 14.40
CA LEU A 209 -7.85 4.15 15.07
C LEU A 209 -8.58 3.85 16.40
N PRO A 210 -9.48 2.85 16.48
CA PRO A 210 -10.06 2.47 17.75
C PRO A 210 -9.04 2.14 18.82
N GLU A 211 -7.97 1.42 18.47
CA GLU A 211 -6.91 1.10 19.41
C GLU A 211 -6.11 2.34 19.85
N LEU A 212 -5.78 3.23 18.91
CA LEU A 212 -5.11 4.49 19.24
C LEU A 212 -5.91 5.31 20.24
N ILE A 213 -7.24 5.35 20.10
CA ILE A 213 -8.14 6.09 21.00
C ILE A 213 -8.04 5.56 22.43
N THR A 214 -7.86 4.26 22.64
CA THR A 214 -7.73 3.69 23.99
C THR A 214 -6.51 4.21 24.76
N TYR A 215 -5.47 4.65 24.06
CA TYR A 215 -4.28 5.23 24.66
C TYR A 215 -4.41 6.71 25.02
N VAL A 216 -5.39 7.44 24.47
CA VAL A 216 -5.56 8.89 24.69
C VAL A 216 -5.77 9.25 26.15
N THR A 217 -6.42 8.37 26.90
CA THR A 217 -6.67 8.57 28.33
C THR A 217 -5.45 8.32 29.22
N ASN A 218 -4.44 7.62 28.70
CA ASN A 218 -3.24 7.30 29.45
C ASN A 218 -2.19 8.41 29.30
N LYS A 219 -1.87 9.09 30.41
CA LYS A 219 -0.94 10.22 30.45
C LYS A 219 0.47 9.88 29.95
N ASP A 220 0.91 8.63 30.13
CA ASP A 220 2.26 8.20 29.79
C ASP A 220 2.47 8.12 28.27
N PHE A 221 1.40 7.94 27.49
CA PHE A 221 1.45 7.84 26.04
C PHE A 221 1.02 9.11 25.30
N GLN A 222 0.54 10.13 25.99
CA GLN A 222 0.03 11.35 25.34
C GLN A 222 1.06 12.01 24.43
N MET A 223 2.31 12.13 24.89
CA MET A 223 3.39 12.73 24.07
C MET A 223 3.74 11.85 22.86
N THR A 224 3.78 10.53 23.04
CA THR A 224 3.99 9.60 21.92
C THR A 224 2.87 9.74 20.88
N ILE A 225 1.62 9.83 21.31
CA ILE A 225 0.48 10.04 20.40
C ILE A 225 0.61 11.37 19.65
N VAL A 226 0.98 12.46 20.33
CA VAL A 226 1.18 13.76 19.68
C VAL A 226 2.25 13.66 18.58
N TYR A 227 3.39 13.03 18.86
CA TYR A 227 4.42 12.82 17.85
C TYR A 227 3.94 11.93 16.70
N LEU A 228 3.19 10.84 16.98
CA LEU A 228 2.61 9.99 15.95
C LEU A 228 1.62 10.75 15.06
N LEU A 229 0.81 11.65 15.62
CA LEU A 229 -0.12 12.49 14.84
C LEU A 229 0.64 13.49 13.94
N ILE A 230 1.70 14.11 14.44
CA ILE A 230 2.52 15.06 13.66
C ILE A 230 3.21 14.33 12.51
N ILE A 231 3.91 13.22 12.81
CA ILE A 231 4.59 12.40 11.79
C ILE A 231 3.56 11.84 10.81
N GLY A 232 2.42 11.36 11.32
CA GLY A 232 1.33 10.86 10.51
C GLY A 232 0.80 11.88 9.52
N ALA A 233 0.57 13.13 9.96
CA ALA A 233 0.14 14.21 9.07
C ALA A 233 1.17 14.50 7.96
N CYS A 234 2.46 14.50 8.28
CA CYS A 234 3.52 14.61 7.28
C CYS A 234 3.50 13.44 6.29
N ILE A 235 3.36 12.21 6.79
CA ILE A 235 3.28 11.00 5.95
C ILE A 235 2.05 11.01 5.05
N LEU A 236 0.90 11.47 5.54
CA LEU A 236 -0.32 11.64 4.73
C LEU A 236 -0.04 12.55 3.52
N LEU A 237 0.60 13.69 3.74
CA LEU A 237 0.96 14.61 2.66
C LEU A 237 1.97 13.98 1.69
N VAL A 238 2.99 13.29 2.21
CA VAL A 238 3.98 12.58 1.37
C VAL A 238 3.27 11.57 0.47
N TYR A 239 2.40 10.72 1.01
CA TYR A 239 1.67 9.73 0.23
C TYR A 239 0.69 10.34 -0.76
N PHE A 240 0.01 11.42 -0.38
CA PHE A 240 -0.88 12.17 -1.27
C PHE A 240 -0.12 12.71 -2.49
N PHE A 241 0.99 13.42 -2.27
CA PHE A 241 1.77 14.00 -3.37
C PHE A 241 2.53 12.96 -4.17
N MET A 242 3.09 11.93 -3.52
CA MET A 242 3.76 10.81 -4.16
C MET A 242 2.81 10.08 -5.14
N THR A 243 1.59 9.81 -4.72
CA THR A 243 0.56 9.18 -5.56
C THR A 243 0.19 10.07 -6.75
N ARG A 244 -0.06 11.36 -6.51
CA ARG A 244 -0.34 12.31 -7.60
C ARG A 244 0.81 12.40 -8.59
N PHE A 245 2.03 12.52 -8.09
CA PHE A 245 3.22 12.63 -8.92
C PHE A 245 3.41 11.38 -9.78
N TYR A 246 3.25 10.19 -9.17
CA TYR A 246 3.35 8.93 -9.89
C TYR A 246 2.37 8.85 -11.06
N PHE A 247 1.07 8.96 -10.82
CA PHE A 247 0.04 8.83 -11.87
C PHE A 247 0.08 9.97 -12.89
N THR A 248 0.68 11.09 -12.53
CA THR A 248 0.78 12.25 -13.41
C THR A 248 2.00 12.20 -14.33
N ASN A 249 3.16 11.73 -13.81
CA ASN A 249 4.45 11.90 -14.46
C ASN A 249 5.22 10.59 -14.66
N LEU A 250 5.05 9.61 -13.78
CA LEU A 250 5.85 8.38 -13.74
C LEU A 250 5.08 7.11 -14.06
N ALA A 251 3.78 7.19 -14.33
CA ALA A 251 2.98 6.00 -14.59
C ALA A 251 3.54 5.24 -15.81
N VAL A 252 4.37 4.26 -15.52
CA VAL A 252 5.01 3.39 -16.50
C VAL A 252 4.27 2.07 -16.51
N ASP A 253 3.82 1.66 -17.67
CA ASP A 253 3.40 0.29 -17.88
C ASP A 253 4.67 -0.57 -18.05
N LEU A 254 5.01 -1.35 -17.01
CA LEU A 254 6.20 -2.22 -17.02
C LEU A 254 6.18 -3.28 -18.11
N PHE A 255 5.00 -3.60 -18.62
CA PHE A 255 4.82 -4.56 -19.71
C PHE A 255 4.92 -3.91 -21.08
N ARG A 256 5.21 -2.62 -21.14
CA ARG A 256 5.22 -1.83 -22.36
C ARG A 256 6.56 -1.18 -22.59
N THR A 257 7.30 -1.70 -23.52
CA THR A 257 8.47 -1.04 -24.13
C THR A 257 7.98 -0.05 -25.18
N GLY A 258 7.87 1.23 -24.84
CA GLY A 258 7.47 2.26 -25.80
C GLY A 258 7.58 3.68 -25.25
N ASP A 259 7.97 4.59 -26.13
CA ASP A 259 8.09 6.01 -25.85
C ASP A 259 6.72 6.62 -25.48
N GLN A 260 6.67 7.39 -24.40
CA GLN A 260 5.45 8.03 -23.92
C GLN A 260 4.83 8.95 -25.00
N GLU A 261 5.64 9.65 -25.75
CA GLU A 261 5.16 10.51 -26.82
C GLU A 261 4.49 9.70 -27.94
N ARG A 262 5.04 8.54 -28.29
CA ARG A 262 4.41 7.63 -29.27
C ARG A 262 3.08 7.09 -28.78
N LEU A 263 2.94 6.83 -27.46
CA LEU A 263 1.69 6.40 -26.89
C LEU A 263 0.63 7.50 -26.96
N VAL A 264 0.97 8.72 -26.51
CA VAL A 264 0.08 9.88 -26.55
C VAL A 264 -0.38 10.18 -27.99
N THR A 265 0.56 10.29 -28.92
CA THR A 265 0.26 10.52 -30.34
C THR A 265 -0.53 9.37 -30.96
N GLY A 266 -0.23 8.13 -30.57
CA GLY A 266 -0.95 6.94 -31.02
C GLY A 266 -2.39 6.91 -30.56
N VAL A 267 -2.66 7.25 -29.29
CA VAL A 267 -4.00 7.34 -28.71
C VAL A 267 -4.77 8.50 -29.32
N LEU A 268 -4.13 9.65 -29.50
CA LEU A 268 -4.73 10.80 -30.18
C LEU A 268 -5.21 10.44 -31.58
N LYS A 269 -4.39 9.76 -32.36
CA LYS A 269 -4.79 9.25 -33.70
C LYS A 269 -5.92 8.21 -33.59
N GLY A 270 -5.91 7.37 -32.56
CA GLY A 270 -6.96 6.38 -32.31
C GLY A 270 -8.32 6.99 -31.92
N LEU A 271 -8.31 8.20 -31.33
CA LEU A 271 -9.51 8.99 -31.04
C LEU A 271 -10.03 9.81 -32.25
N GLY A 272 -9.34 9.74 -33.39
CA GLY A 272 -9.69 10.48 -34.60
C GLY A 272 -9.06 11.87 -34.70
N GLY A 273 -8.03 12.16 -33.92
CA GLY A 273 -7.32 13.44 -33.92
C GLY A 273 -7.85 14.46 -32.91
N ILE A 274 -7.14 15.58 -32.76
CA ILE A 274 -7.45 16.65 -31.79
C ILE A 274 -8.83 17.25 -32.05
N GLU A 275 -9.19 17.46 -33.31
CA GLU A 275 -10.45 18.07 -33.72
C GLU A 275 -11.67 17.20 -33.41
N ASN A 276 -11.48 15.89 -33.28
CA ASN A 276 -12.56 14.97 -32.96
C ASN A 276 -12.86 14.90 -31.45
N ILE A 277 -11.98 15.45 -30.60
CA ILE A 277 -12.12 15.38 -29.14
C ILE A 277 -12.92 16.59 -28.65
N LYS A 278 -14.12 16.33 -28.11
CA LYS A 278 -14.97 17.31 -27.45
C LYS A 278 -14.51 17.57 -26.02
N VAL A 279 -14.48 16.51 -25.20
CA VAL A 279 -14.06 16.53 -23.80
C VAL A 279 -13.19 15.32 -23.55
N LEU A 280 -12.09 15.51 -22.79
CA LEU A 280 -11.20 14.43 -22.39
C LEU A 280 -10.99 14.49 -20.87
N GLU A 281 -11.36 13.44 -20.20
CA GLU A 281 -11.29 13.30 -18.75
C GLU A 281 -10.55 12.02 -18.38
N SER A 282 -10.04 11.92 -17.18
CA SER A 282 -9.40 10.69 -16.71
C SER A 282 -9.45 10.54 -15.21
N ASN A 283 -9.32 9.30 -14.78
CA ASN A 283 -8.87 8.95 -13.44
C ASN A 283 -7.57 8.14 -13.53
N CYS A 284 -7.16 7.51 -12.42
CA CYS A 284 -5.94 6.70 -12.37
C CYS A 284 -5.93 5.52 -13.35
N PHE A 285 -7.08 5.04 -13.84
CA PHE A 285 -7.19 3.80 -14.59
C PHE A 285 -7.99 3.91 -15.89
N VAL A 286 -8.79 4.95 -16.04
CA VAL A 286 -9.72 5.12 -17.17
C VAL A 286 -9.51 6.47 -17.82
N LEU A 287 -9.49 6.48 -19.14
CA LEU A 287 -9.56 7.67 -20.00
C LEU A 287 -10.97 7.77 -20.57
N SER A 288 -11.72 8.80 -20.19
CA SER A 288 -13.08 9.07 -20.68
C SER A 288 -13.00 10.11 -21.79
N ALA A 289 -13.40 9.74 -22.99
CA ALA A 289 -13.36 10.59 -24.18
C ALA A 289 -14.77 10.82 -24.74
N SER A 290 -15.22 12.08 -24.78
CA SER A 290 -16.36 12.49 -25.57
C SER A 290 -15.85 12.99 -26.91
N ILE A 291 -16.35 12.44 -28.00
CA ILE A 291 -15.92 12.72 -29.38
C ILE A 291 -17.08 13.22 -30.23
N TYR A 292 -16.76 13.98 -31.28
CA TYR A 292 -17.76 14.52 -32.22
C TYR A 292 -18.27 13.46 -33.18
N ASP A 293 -17.39 12.62 -33.71
CA ASP A 293 -17.68 11.59 -34.71
C ASP A 293 -17.15 10.23 -34.23
N ALA A 294 -18.07 9.34 -33.85
CA ALA A 294 -17.77 8.00 -33.39
C ALA A 294 -17.16 7.10 -34.48
N ASN A 295 -17.42 7.38 -35.76
CA ASN A 295 -16.88 6.59 -36.89
C ASN A 295 -15.34 6.77 -37.02
N LYS A 296 -14.80 7.85 -36.49
CA LYS A 296 -13.33 8.11 -36.50
C LYS A 296 -12.59 7.40 -35.36
N LEU A 297 -13.31 6.72 -34.46
CA LEU A 297 -12.70 5.98 -33.37
C LEU A 297 -12.10 4.66 -33.87
N ASP A 298 -10.78 4.54 -33.85
CA ASP A 298 -10.06 3.29 -34.15
C ASP A 298 -9.87 2.45 -32.89
N THR A 299 -10.88 1.64 -32.55
CA THR A 299 -10.86 0.75 -31.39
C THR A 299 -9.76 -0.29 -31.47
N SER A 300 -9.44 -0.76 -32.70
CA SER A 300 -8.38 -1.74 -32.93
C SER A 300 -7.00 -1.15 -32.62
N ARG A 301 -6.77 0.09 -33.00
CA ARG A 301 -5.56 0.84 -32.67
C ARG A 301 -5.43 1.06 -31.18
N LEU A 302 -6.49 1.51 -30.49
CA LEU A 302 -6.50 1.72 -29.04
C LEU A 302 -6.18 0.43 -28.29
N LYS A 303 -6.75 -0.71 -28.69
CA LYS A 303 -6.43 -2.02 -28.11
C LYS A 303 -4.95 -2.40 -28.35
N ARG A 304 -4.39 -2.22 -29.54
CA ARG A 304 -2.96 -2.44 -29.83
C ARG A 304 -2.07 -1.53 -29.00
N LEU A 305 -2.55 -0.35 -28.66
CA LEU A 305 -1.90 0.60 -27.78
C LEU A 305 -2.11 0.26 -26.29
N GLY A 306 -2.77 -0.84 -25.90
CA GLY A 306 -2.92 -1.43 -24.58
C GLY A 306 -4.18 -1.00 -23.85
N ALA A 307 -5.19 -0.52 -24.54
CA ALA A 307 -6.50 -0.43 -23.96
C ALA A 307 -7.03 -1.85 -23.68
N SER A 308 -7.18 -2.19 -22.40
CA SER A 308 -7.69 -3.51 -21.97
C SER A 308 -9.17 -3.67 -22.26
N LYS A 309 -9.92 -2.57 -22.19
CA LYS A 309 -11.35 -2.52 -22.44
C LYS A 309 -11.75 -1.15 -22.99
N ILE A 310 -12.75 -1.10 -23.88
CA ILE A 310 -13.40 0.12 -24.35
C ILE A 310 -14.90 -0.08 -24.16
N VAL A 311 -15.55 0.84 -23.46
CA VAL A 311 -16.97 0.79 -23.14
C VAL A 311 -17.61 2.06 -23.66
N GLU A 312 -18.66 1.92 -24.46
CA GLU A 312 -19.49 3.04 -24.87
C GLU A 312 -20.37 3.47 -23.70
N THR A 313 -20.46 4.77 -23.47
CA THR A 313 -21.24 5.39 -22.41
C THR A 313 -22.17 6.43 -23.00
N VAL A 314 -23.13 6.91 -22.22
CA VAL A 314 -24.08 7.94 -22.65
C VAL A 314 -23.39 9.23 -23.11
N THR A 315 -22.19 9.50 -22.61
CA THR A 315 -21.43 10.74 -22.87
C THR A 315 -20.23 10.55 -23.79
N GLY A 316 -19.93 9.32 -24.22
CA GLY A 316 -18.76 9.01 -25.06
C GLY A 316 -18.21 7.62 -24.82
N PHE A 317 -16.92 7.50 -24.65
CA PHE A 317 -16.21 6.22 -24.50
C PHE A 317 -15.32 6.22 -23.27
N ASP A 318 -15.42 5.18 -22.46
CA ASP A 318 -14.49 4.88 -21.37
C ASP A 318 -13.45 3.87 -21.85
N ILE A 319 -12.19 4.29 -21.85
CA ILE A 319 -11.07 3.52 -22.37
C ILE A 319 -10.13 3.19 -21.20
N TYR A 320 -9.95 1.91 -20.92
CA TYR A 320 -9.19 1.41 -19.78
C TYR A 320 -7.71 1.22 -20.17
N PHE A 321 -6.90 2.24 -19.91
CA PHE A 321 -5.45 2.18 -20.10
C PHE A 321 -4.67 1.86 -18.81
N GLY A 322 -5.36 1.61 -17.68
CA GLY A 322 -4.71 1.41 -16.40
C GLY A 322 -3.95 2.66 -15.93
N ALA A 323 -2.84 2.47 -15.23
CA ALA A 323 -2.09 3.55 -14.58
C ALA A 323 -1.67 4.70 -15.52
N THR A 324 -1.61 4.47 -16.82
CA THR A 324 -1.18 5.49 -17.82
C THR A 324 -2.28 6.47 -18.24
N SER A 325 -3.54 6.24 -17.84
CA SER A 325 -4.69 7.05 -18.29
C SER A 325 -4.54 8.54 -18.03
N THR A 326 -4.10 8.93 -16.83
CA THR A 326 -3.91 10.34 -16.46
C THR A 326 -2.75 10.99 -17.23
N MET A 327 -1.67 10.23 -17.47
CA MET A 327 -0.53 10.69 -18.24
C MET A 327 -0.91 10.92 -19.72
N ILE A 328 -1.65 9.98 -20.33
CA ILE A 328 -2.16 10.11 -21.70
C ILE A 328 -3.02 11.36 -21.85
N ARG A 329 -3.97 11.59 -20.91
CA ARG A 329 -4.80 12.80 -20.93
C ARG A 329 -3.96 14.07 -20.92
N LYS A 330 -3.00 14.17 -19.99
CA LYS A 330 -2.12 15.36 -19.89
C LYS A 330 -1.28 15.55 -21.14
N GLY A 331 -0.76 14.48 -21.73
CA GLY A 331 -0.03 14.55 -22.98
C GLY A 331 -0.86 15.10 -24.13
N ILE A 332 -2.09 14.60 -24.31
CA ILE A 332 -3.02 15.09 -25.32
C ILE A 332 -3.42 16.55 -25.07
N GLU A 333 -3.66 16.95 -23.82
CA GLU A 333 -3.96 18.35 -23.49
C GLU A 333 -2.78 19.29 -23.74
N LYS A 334 -1.55 18.82 -23.56
CA LYS A 334 -0.34 19.59 -23.92
C LYS A 334 -0.27 19.80 -25.45
N GLU A 335 -0.47 18.74 -26.23
CA GLU A 335 -0.52 18.85 -27.71
C GLU A 335 -1.63 19.81 -28.16
N ARG A 336 -2.83 19.72 -27.55
CA ARG A 336 -3.95 20.62 -27.85
C ARG A 336 -3.64 22.11 -27.58
N ARG A 337 -2.81 22.40 -26.57
CA ARG A 337 -2.37 23.79 -26.28
C ARG A 337 -1.34 24.30 -27.28
N ASN A 338 -0.51 23.41 -27.83
CA ASN A 338 0.51 23.78 -28.79
C ASN A 338 -0.03 24.04 -30.22
N VAL A 339 -1.26 23.58 -30.50
CA VAL A 339 -1.94 23.75 -31.80
C VAL A 339 -2.85 24.99 -31.82
N LYS A 340 -3.18 25.57 -30.65
CA LYS A 340 -3.87 26.86 -30.52
C LYS A 340 -2.87 28.00 -30.45
#